data_f9119270c496814eb3050a9f0b5b0a7d
#
_entry.id   f9119270c496814eb3050a9f0b5b0a7d
#
_cell.length_a   1.000
_cell.length_b   1.000
_cell.length_c   1.000
_cell.angle_alpha   90.00
_cell.angle_beta   90.00
_cell.angle_gamma   90.00
#
_symmetry.space_group_name_H-M   'P 1'
#
loop_
_entity.id
_entity.type
_entity.pdbx_description
1 polymer ?
#
loop_
_entity_poly.entity_id
_entity_poly.type
_entity_poly.pdbx_seq_one_letter_code
_entity_poly.pdbx_strand_id
1 'polypeptide(L)'
;VLPVVEIFVGAYIMRNTSDPVMVAFYQLAMYAGIVATSFVNGLLLKKYNVKILYSAGILVSGISMFGMMTIKSLGFIELGLAGFLMGAASGFFWTNRYLLALYNTNDDNRNYFFGLESFFFSITSIGVPLAIGAFISQIGGKEILGFMFNISDSYRMVTMGVVVITIIACLVLWRGNFNNPKETNFLYFRFNILWKKLLWLAALKGMVQGFLVTAPAILVLKLVGDEGA
;
A
#
# COMPACT_ATOMS: atom_id res chain seq x y z
N VAL A 1 5.09 1.57 3.62
CA VAL A 1 4.42 2.11 2.42
C VAL A 1 2.92 2.25 2.65
N LEU A 2 2.17 1.19 3.06
CA LEU A 2 0.71 1.23 3.17
C LEU A 2 0.15 2.37 4.02
N PRO A 3 0.61 2.66 5.26
CA PRO A 3 0.10 3.78 6.03
C PRO A 3 0.31 5.14 5.36
N VAL A 4 1.38 5.27 4.59
CA VAL A 4 1.67 6.49 3.83
C VAL A 4 0.70 6.64 2.66
N VAL A 5 0.43 5.54 1.95
CA VAL A 5 -0.50 5.54 0.81
C VAL A 5 -1.92 5.83 1.26
N GLU A 6 -2.37 5.19 2.32
CA GLU A 6 -3.75 5.32 2.82
C GLU A 6 -4.09 6.74 3.26
N ILE A 7 -3.13 7.46 3.84
CA ILE A 7 -3.37 8.80 4.40
C ILE A 7 -2.90 9.89 3.42
N PHE A 8 -1.62 9.85 3.04
CA PHE A 8 -1.01 10.99 2.36
C PHE A 8 -1.30 11.07 0.87
N VAL A 9 -1.56 9.96 0.19
CA VAL A 9 -1.93 10.01 -1.23
C VAL A 9 -3.32 10.61 -1.40
N GLY A 10 -4.27 10.23 -0.55
CA GLY A 10 -5.61 10.83 -0.53
C GLY A 10 -5.57 12.34 -0.26
N ALA A 11 -4.78 12.75 0.73
CA ALA A 11 -4.54 14.14 1.06
C ALA A 11 -3.90 14.92 -0.10
N TYR A 12 -2.89 14.34 -0.73
CA TYR A 12 -2.22 14.95 -1.89
C TYR A 12 -3.19 15.16 -3.07
N ILE A 13 -4.02 14.15 -3.41
CA ILE A 13 -5.03 14.28 -4.46
C ILE A 13 -6.01 15.39 -4.10
N MET A 14 -6.55 15.39 -2.88
CA MET A 14 -7.54 16.36 -2.43
C MET A 14 -7.00 17.80 -2.47
N ARG A 15 -5.74 18.02 -2.08
CA ARG A 15 -5.10 19.34 -2.14
C ARG A 15 -4.91 19.86 -3.58
N ASN A 16 -4.59 18.97 -4.51
CA ASN A 16 -4.31 19.37 -5.89
C ASN A 16 -5.55 19.44 -6.77
N THR A 17 -6.62 18.71 -6.43
CA THR A 17 -7.85 18.67 -7.23
C THR A 17 -9.04 19.36 -6.58
N SER A 18 -9.04 19.49 -5.25
CA SER A 18 -10.17 19.94 -4.42
C SER A 18 -11.46 19.13 -4.66
N ASP A 19 -11.35 17.95 -5.29
CA ASP A 19 -12.48 17.11 -5.68
C ASP A 19 -12.42 15.72 -4.99
N PRO A 20 -13.34 15.43 -4.05
CA PRO A 20 -13.43 14.13 -3.40
C PRO A 20 -13.66 12.96 -4.37
N VAL A 21 -14.27 13.22 -5.54
CA VAL A 21 -14.53 12.17 -6.55
C VAL A 21 -13.22 11.64 -7.11
N MET A 22 -12.20 12.48 -7.26
CA MET A 22 -10.87 12.08 -7.70
C MET A 22 -10.19 11.13 -6.71
N VAL A 23 -10.35 11.37 -5.41
CA VAL A 23 -9.84 10.47 -4.36
C VAL A 23 -10.54 9.11 -4.43
N ALA A 24 -11.88 9.11 -4.52
CA ALA A 24 -12.66 7.90 -4.64
C ALA A 24 -12.32 7.11 -5.92
N PHE A 25 -12.11 7.80 -7.03
CA PHE A 25 -11.72 7.19 -8.30
C PHE A 25 -10.33 6.53 -8.24
N TYR A 26 -9.35 7.21 -7.63
CA TYR A 26 -8.03 6.63 -7.39
C TYR A 26 -8.14 5.33 -6.57
N GLN A 27 -8.93 5.33 -5.49
CA GLN A 27 -9.13 4.15 -4.66
C GLN A 27 -9.87 3.03 -5.42
N LEU A 28 -10.88 3.36 -6.22
CA LEU A 28 -11.56 2.38 -7.06
C LEU A 28 -10.57 1.69 -8.02
N ALA A 29 -9.71 2.48 -8.69
CA ALA A 29 -8.68 1.95 -9.58
C ALA A 29 -7.66 1.08 -8.81
N MET A 30 -7.29 1.47 -7.59
CA MET A 30 -6.41 0.70 -6.72
C MET A 30 -7.03 -0.66 -6.35
N TYR A 31 -8.28 -0.70 -5.93
CA TYR A 31 -8.95 -1.96 -5.62
C TYR A 31 -9.14 -2.85 -6.85
N ALA A 32 -9.44 -2.27 -8.01
CA ALA A 32 -9.47 -3.01 -9.27
C ALA A 32 -8.11 -3.63 -9.61
N GLY A 33 -7.02 -2.89 -9.39
CA GLY A 33 -5.65 -3.38 -9.54
C GLY A 33 -5.33 -4.55 -8.61
N ILE A 34 -5.73 -4.49 -7.34
CA ILE A 34 -5.54 -5.59 -6.37
C ILE A 34 -6.22 -6.87 -6.88
N VAL A 35 -7.48 -6.76 -7.29
CA VAL A 35 -8.25 -7.92 -7.79
C VAL A 35 -7.60 -8.51 -9.03
N ALA A 36 -7.33 -7.70 -10.04
CA ALA A 36 -6.71 -8.14 -11.29
C ALA A 36 -5.37 -8.84 -11.03
N THR A 37 -4.53 -8.24 -10.19
CA THR A 37 -3.18 -8.76 -9.91
C THR A 37 -3.20 -10.02 -9.06
N SER A 38 -4.19 -10.21 -8.20
CA SER A 38 -4.35 -11.46 -7.44
C SER A 38 -4.49 -12.66 -8.36
N PHE A 39 -5.23 -12.54 -9.47
CA PHE A 39 -5.32 -13.59 -10.50
C PHE A 39 -4.02 -13.75 -11.27
N VAL A 40 -3.42 -12.65 -11.71
CA VAL A 40 -2.14 -12.66 -12.44
C VAL A 40 -1.04 -13.28 -11.58
N ASN A 41 -0.99 -12.96 -10.28
CA ASN A 41 -0.04 -13.55 -9.34
C ASN A 41 -0.13 -15.08 -9.30
N GLY A 42 -1.35 -15.64 -9.28
CA GLY A 42 -1.55 -17.08 -9.32
C GLY A 42 -0.99 -17.73 -10.59
N LEU A 43 -1.05 -17.05 -11.74
CA LEU A 43 -0.45 -17.52 -12.99
C LEU A 43 1.09 -17.40 -12.94
N LEU A 44 1.61 -16.31 -12.42
CA LEU A 44 3.06 -16.07 -12.35
C LEU A 44 3.77 -16.99 -11.34
N LEU A 45 3.10 -17.41 -10.28
CA LEU A 45 3.64 -18.34 -9.29
C LEU A 45 3.94 -19.74 -9.89
N LYS A 46 3.38 -20.09 -11.04
CA LYS A 46 3.76 -21.29 -11.78
C LYS A 46 5.18 -21.20 -12.36
N LYS A 47 5.67 -20.00 -12.61
CA LYS A 47 6.96 -19.75 -13.26
C LYS A 47 7.99 -19.11 -12.33
N TYR A 48 7.55 -18.22 -11.48
CA TYR A 48 8.41 -17.40 -10.60
C TYR A 48 8.22 -17.77 -9.14
N ASN A 49 9.26 -17.59 -8.37
CA ASN A 49 9.26 -17.83 -6.93
C ASN A 49 8.45 -16.76 -6.18
N VAL A 50 7.77 -17.15 -5.10
CA VAL A 50 7.02 -16.26 -4.21
C VAL A 50 7.88 -15.06 -3.78
N LYS A 51 9.14 -15.29 -3.43
CA LYS A 51 10.11 -14.26 -3.04
C LYS A 51 10.29 -13.16 -4.10
N ILE A 52 10.38 -13.55 -5.39
CA ILE A 52 10.55 -12.61 -6.51
C ILE A 52 9.30 -11.75 -6.68
N LEU A 53 8.13 -12.37 -6.65
CA LEU A 53 6.85 -11.66 -6.81
C LEU A 53 6.56 -10.73 -5.61
N TYR A 54 6.92 -11.16 -4.41
CA TYR A 54 6.84 -10.32 -3.22
C TYR A 54 7.75 -9.10 -3.32
N SER A 55 9.02 -9.29 -3.72
CA SER A 55 9.97 -8.19 -3.95
C SER A 55 9.48 -7.23 -5.04
N ALA A 56 8.92 -7.76 -6.13
CA ALA A 56 8.32 -6.94 -7.18
C ALA A 56 7.18 -6.06 -6.64
N GLY A 57 6.29 -6.63 -5.81
CA GLY A 57 5.23 -5.87 -5.15
C GLY A 57 5.76 -4.71 -4.31
N ILE A 58 6.80 -4.96 -3.51
CA ILE A 58 7.43 -3.92 -2.68
C ILE A 58 8.04 -2.81 -3.56
N LEU A 59 8.81 -3.15 -4.57
CA LEU A 59 9.45 -2.17 -5.45
C LEU A 59 8.44 -1.35 -6.24
N VAL A 60 7.48 -2.02 -6.87
CA VAL A 60 6.44 -1.35 -7.67
C VAL A 60 5.59 -0.42 -6.80
N SER A 61 5.34 -0.74 -5.52
CA SER A 61 4.61 0.15 -4.62
C SER A 61 5.37 1.45 -4.36
N GLY A 62 6.68 1.39 -4.15
CA GLY A 62 7.52 2.58 -3.98
C GLY A 62 7.56 3.44 -5.25
N ILE A 63 7.76 2.80 -6.41
CA ILE A 63 7.80 3.49 -7.71
C ILE A 63 6.45 4.13 -8.04
N SER A 64 5.35 3.41 -7.82
CA SER A 64 3.99 3.93 -8.05
C SER A 64 3.69 5.15 -7.20
N MET A 65 4.04 5.11 -5.91
CA MET A 65 3.86 6.22 -5.00
C MET A 65 4.69 7.44 -5.42
N PHE A 66 5.95 7.25 -5.75
CA PHE A 66 6.81 8.33 -6.24
C PHE A 66 6.28 8.90 -7.56
N GLY A 67 5.89 8.04 -8.51
CA GLY A 67 5.31 8.45 -9.77
C GLY A 67 4.06 9.31 -9.57
N MET A 68 3.15 8.88 -8.69
CA MET A 68 1.94 9.63 -8.35
C MET A 68 2.24 11.07 -7.86
N MET A 69 3.25 11.23 -7.00
CA MET A 69 3.62 12.54 -6.44
C MET A 69 4.39 13.44 -7.43
N THR A 70 4.85 12.90 -8.55
CA THR A 70 5.53 13.66 -9.61
C THR A 70 4.61 14.12 -10.75
N ILE A 71 3.39 13.59 -10.80
CA ILE A 71 2.39 13.98 -11.80
C ILE A 71 1.94 15.42 -11.54
N LYS A 72 2.09 16.29 -12.53
CA LYS A 72 1.73 17.72 -12.41
C LYS A 72 0.24 17.99 -12.66
N SER A 73 -0.39 17.20 -13.51
CA SER A 73 -1.81 17.31 -13.84
C SER A 73 -2.54 16.05 -13.39
N LEU A 74 -3.36 16.17 -12.36
CA LEU A 74 -4.13 15.04 -11.80
C LEU A 74 -5.46 14.90 -12.55
N GLY A 75 -5.39 14.33 -13.77
CA GLY A 75 -6.58 13.93 -14.51
C GLY A 75 -7.06 12.53 -14.14
N PHE A 76 -8.24 12.14 -14.65
CA PHE A 76 -8.81 10.81 -14.40
C PHE A 76 -7.92 9.68 -14.92
N ILE A 77 -7.26 9.86 -16.06
CA ILE A 77 -6.41 8.82 -16.67
C ILE A 77 -5.16 8.60 -15.80
N GLU A 78 -4.49 9.68 -15.41
CA GLU A 78 -3.27 9.64 -14.61
C GLU A 78 -3.54 9.03 -13.23
N LEU A 79 -4.62 9.45 -12.59
CA LEU A 79 -5.07 8.90 -11.31
C LEU A 79 -5.47 7.43 -11.43
N GLY A 80 -6.19 7.08 -12.48
CA GLY A 80 -6.59 5.70 -12.76
C GLY A 80 -5.39 4.77 -12.95
N LEU A 81 -4.40 5.19 -13.73
CA LEU A 81 -3.17 4.43 -13.96
C LEU A 81 -2.32 4.31 -12.69
N ALA A 82 -2.13 5.41 -11.96
CA ALA A 82 -1.37 5.40 -10.71
C ALA A 82 -2.05 4.53 -9.64
N GLY A 83 -3.38 4.66 -9.48
CA GLY A 83 -4.16 3.83 -8.58
C GLY A 83 -4.10 2.35 -8.95
N PHE A 84 -4.30 2.02 -10.22
CA PHE A 84 -4.23 0.64 -10.69
C PHE A 84 -2.83 0.04 -10.48
N LEU A 85 -1.77 0.77 -10.76
CA LEU A 85 -0.40 0.31 -10.54
C LEU A 85 -0.10 0.09 -9.04
N MET A 86 -0.56 0.99 -8.17
CA MET A 86 -0.45 0.82 -6.73
C MET A 86 -1.26 -0.39 -6.24
N GLY A 87 -2.45 -0.60 -6.79
CA GLY A 87 -3.27 -1.77 -6.53
C GLY A 87 -2.59 -3.06 -6.97
N ALA A 88 -1.99 -3.07 -8.15
CA ALA A 88 -1.23 -4.20 -8.65
C ALA A 88 -0.04 -4.55 -7.72
N ALA A 89 0.70 -3.54 -7.28
CA ALA A 89 1.77 -3.71 -6.30
C ALA A 89 1.26 -4.32 -4.99
N SER A 90 0.14 -3.82 -4.49
CA SER A 90 -0.50 -4.30 -3.26
C SER A 90 -0.99 -5.75 -3.40
N GLY A 91 -1.54 -6.12 -4.56
CA GLY A 91 -1.96 -7.50 -4.84
C GLY A 91 -0.77 -8.48 -4.80
N PHE A 92 0.36 -8.13 -5.42
CA PHE A 92 1.60 -8.91 -5.31
C PHE A 92 2.11 -8.97 -3.88
N PHE A 93 2.11 -7.85 -3.17
CA PHE A 93 2.60 -7.78 -1.80
C PHE A 93 1.79 -8.71 -0.88
N TRP A 94 0.48 -8.51 -0.77
CA TRP A 94 -0.36 -9.22 0.20
C TRP A 94 -0.44 -10.71 -0.06
N THR A 95 -0.66 -11.13 -1.32
CA THR A 95 -0.77 -12.54 -1.67
C THR A 95 0.53 -13.29 -1.36
N ASN A 96 1.66 -12.74 -1.77
CA ASN A 96 2.95 -13.41 -1.58
C ASN A 96 3.45 -13.34 -0.13
N ARG A 97 3.12 -12.28 0.62
CA ARG A 97 3.39 -12.20 2.06
C ARG A 97 2.72 -13.35 2.82
N TYR A 98 1.45 -13.59 2.56
CA TYR A 98 0.73 -14.70 3.21
C TYR A 98 1.30 -16.06 2.83
N LEU A 99 1.68 -16.26 1.58
CA LEU A 99 2.33 -17.49 1.14
C LEU A 99 3.69 -17.70 1.80
N LEU A 100 4.54 -16.66 1.87
CA LEU A 100 5.82 -16.74 2.57
C LEU A 100 5.64 -17.06 4.06
N ALA A 101 4.67 -16.43 4.72
CA ALA A 101 4.36 -16.73 6.11
C ALA A 101 3.91 -18.19 6.27
N LEU A 102 3.01 -18.68 5.40
CA LEU A 102 2.52 -20.06 5.45
C LEU A 102 3.64 -21.09 5.31
N TYR A 103 4.58 -20.87 4.38
CA TYR A 103 5.65 -21.81 4.09
C TYR A 103 6.83 -21.76 5.08
N ASN A 104 6.94 -20.67 5.83
CA ASN A 104 8.05 -20.48 6.80
C ASN A 104 7.59 -20.52 8.26
N THR A 105 6.32 -20.82 8.51
CA THR A 105 5.75 -21.05 9.85
C THR A 105 5.07 -22.40 9.92
N ASN A 106 5.00 -22.97 11.11
CA ASN A 106 4.23 -24.17 11.45
C ASN A 106 3.08 -23.79 12.41
N ASP A 107 2.23 -24.76 12.75
CA ASP A 107 1.05 -24.49 13.58
C ASP A 107 1.41 -24.00 14.98
N ASP A 108 2.59 -24.40 15.52
CA ASP A 108 3.03 -24.01 16.86
C ASP A 108 3.50 -22.56 16.94
N ASN A 109 4.10 -22.01 15.87
CA ASN A 109 4.69 -20.68 15.89
C ASN A 109 3.94 -19.63 15.02
N ARG A 110 2.98 -20.06 14.20
CA ARG A 110 2.24 -19.19 13.29
C ARG A 110 1.48 -18.08 14.00
N ASN A 111 0.81 -18.39 15.09
CA ASN A 111 0.07 -17.41 15.88
C ASN A 111 1.00 -16.37 16.51
N TYR A 112 2.15 -16.81 17.01
CA TYR A 112 3.18 -15.90 17.52
C TYR A 112 3.72 -14.98 16.43
N PHE A 113 4.03 -15.53 15.25
CA PHE A 113 4.49 -14.76 14.10
C PHE A 113 3.49 -13.65 13.71
N PHE A 114 2.21 -13.98 13.55
CA PHE A 114 1.19 -12.99 13.20
C PHE A 114 0.92 -11.99 14.32
N GLY A 115 1.05 -12.40 15.59
CA GLY A 115 0.98 -11.50 16.74
C GLY A 115 2.10 -10.46 16.71
N LEU A 116 3.34 -10.91 16.52
CA LEU A 116 4.51 -10.04 16.42
C LEU A 116 4.43 -9.09 15.20
N GLU A 117 3.98 -9.63 14.07
CA GLU A 117 3.76 -8.83 12.85
C GLU A 117 2.71 -7.75 13.08
N SER A 118 1.58 -8.08 13.71
CA SER A 118 0.52 -7.13 14.05
C SER A 118 1.01 -6.04 15.00
N PHE A 119 1.86 -6.40 15.96
CA PHE A 119 2.49 -5.45 16.87
C PHE A 119 3.35 -4.42 16.11
N PHE A 120 4.27 -4.88 15.27
CA PHE A 120 5.10 -3.98 14.47
C PHE A 120 4.28 -3.16 13.47
N PHE A 121 3.28 -3.78 12.85
CA PHE A 121 2.36 -3.06 11.96
C PHE A 121 1.63 -1.93 12.70
N SER A 122 1.13 -2.18 13.90
CA SER A 122 0.42 -1.17 14.70
C SER A 122 1.34 0.00 15.08
N ILE A 123 2.55 -0.27 15.56
CA ILE A 123 3.53 0.78 15.88
C ILE A 123 3.87 1.63 14.64
N THR A 124 4.11 0.98 13.50
CA THR A 124 4.44 1.71 12.27
C THR A 124 3.26 2.46 11.70
N SER A 125 2.04 1.94 11.85
CA SER A 125 0.81 2.61 11.39
C SER A 125 0.48 3.88 12.17
N ILE A 126 0.95 4.00 13.40
CA ILE A 126 0.81 5.21 14.22
C ILE A 126 2.04 6.11 14.04
N GLY A 127 3.23 5.54 14.21
CA GLY A 127 4.48 6.30 14.25
C GLY A 127 4.86 6.94 12.91
N VAL A 128 4.64 6.24 11.80
CA VAL A 128 5.01 6.75 10.47
C VAL A 128 4.16 7.96 10.06
N PRO A 129 2.83 7.96 10.15
CA PRO A 129 2.04 9.15 9.85
C PRO A 129 2.38 10.35 10.75
N LEU A 130 2.58 10.13 12.06
CA LEU A 130 2.99 11.20 12.97
C LEU A 130 4.34 11.81 12.58
N ALA A 131 5.33 10.98 12.28
CA ALA A 131 6.65 11.45 11.86
C ALA A 131 6.59 12.22 10.53
N ILE A 132 5.80 11.75 9.57
CA ILE A 132 5.63 12.40 8.27
C ILE A 132 4.84 13.71 8.42
N GLY A 133 3.76 13.72 9.21
CA GLY A 133 2.98 14.92 9.48
C GLY A 133 3.85 16.01 10.14
N ALA A 134 4.63 15.64 11.16
CA ALA A 134 5.58 16.55 11.80
C ALA A 134 6.66 17.05 10.82
N PHE A 135 7.16 16.20 9.95
CA PHE A 135 8.13 16.56 8.91
C PHE A 135 7.54 17.58 7.92
N ILE A 136 6.34 17.31 7.40
CA ILE A 136 5.66 18.20 6.45
C ILE A 136 5.36 19.55 7.10
N SER A 137 4.87 19.57 8.34
CA SER A 137 4.55 20.81 9.06
C SER A 137 5.79 21.65 9.41
N GLN A 138 6.94 21.02 9.61
CA GLN A 138 8.18 21.72 9.92
C GLN A 138 8.88 22.28 8.67
N ILE A 139 8.79 21.64 7.54
CA ILE A 139 9.53 22.01 6.31
C ILE A 139 8.64 22.75 5.32
N GLY A 140 7.35 22.39 5.25
CA GLY A 140 6.40 22.99 4.30
C GLY A 140 6.25 24.48 4.50
N GLY A 141 6.49 25.25 3.44
CA GLY A 141 6.35 26.72 3.44
C GLY A 141 7.51 27.47 4.10
N LYS A 142 8.62 26.80 4.44
CA LYS A 142 9.80 27.47 5.03
C LYS A 142 10.96 27.53 4.05
N GLU A 143 11.77 28.57 4.21
CA GLU A 143 13.05 28.70 3.52
C GLU A 143 14.12 27.95 4.34
N ILE A 144 14.73 26.93 3.73
CA ILE A 144 15.80 26.13 4.32
C ILE A 144 16.99 26.17 3.36
N LEU A 145 18.13 26.60 3.85
CA LEU A 145 19.38 26.72 3.06
C LEU A 145 19.22 27.56 1.77
N GLY A 146 18.39 28.60 1.78
CA GLY A 146 18.16 29.46 0.61
C GLY A 146 17.17 28.91 -0.42
N PHE A 147 16.50 27.77 -0.13
CA PHE A 147 15.46 27.20 -0.98
C PHE A 147 14.10 27.27 -0.29
N MET A 148 13.11 27.81 -0.99
CA MET A 148 11.72 27.82 -0.54
C MET A 148 11.10 26.44 -0.82
N PHE A 149 10.83 25.67 0.22
CA PHE A 149 10.17 24.38 0.10
C PHE A 149 8.66 24.56 0.12
N ASN A 150 8.02 24.31 -1.02
CA ASN A 150 6.57 24.19 -1.06
C ASN A 150 6.12 22.89 -0.38
N ILE A 151 4.86 22.86 0.08
CA ILE A 151 4.28 21.64 0.69
C ILE A 151 4.38 20.45 -0.27
N SER A 152 4.16 20.66 -1.58
CA SER A 152 4.31 19.62 -2.60
C SER A 152 5.74 19.03 -2.68
N ASP A 153 6.77 19.82 -2.39
CA ASP A 153 8.16 19.34 -2.37
C ASP A 153 8.42 18.47 -1.14
N SER A 154 7.78 18.79 -0.01
CA SER A 154 7.84 17.95 1.19
C SER A 154 7.24 16.56 0.96
N TYR A 155 6.13 16.46 0.22
CA TYR A 155 5.56 15.16 -0.18
C TYR A 155 6.51 14.37 -1.09
N ARG A 156 7.18 15.03 -2.03
CA ARG A 156 8.17 14.36 -2.90
C ARG A 156 9.36 13.84 -2.10
N MET A 157 9.86 14.60 -1.12
CA MET A 157 10.94 14.13 -0.23
C MET A 157 10.52 12.90 0.57
N VAL A 158 9.32 12.89 1.14
CA VAL A 158 8.77 11.73 1.83
C VAL A 158 8.69 10.52 0.91
N THR A 159 8.20 10.69 -0.31
CA THR A 159 8.08 9.56 -1.26
C THR A 159 9.45 9.04 -1.73
N MET A 160 10.46 9.90 -1.88
CA MET A 160 11.85 9.46 -2.11
C MET A 160 12.37 8.61 -0.95
N GLY A 161 12.12 9.03 0.30
CA GLY A 161 12.45 8.24 1.48
C GLY A 161 11.76 6.86 1.48
N VAL A 162 10.49 6.80 1.09
CA VAL A 162 9.75 5.53 0.95
C VAL A 162 10.39 4.64 -0.12
N VAL A 163 10.79 5.17 -1.27
CA VAL A 163 11.48 4.40 -2.32
C VAL A 163 12.78 3.80 -1.80
N VAL A 164 13.59 4.58 -1.07
CA VAL A 164 14.83 4.07 -0.46
C VAL A 164 14.53 2.93 0.52
N ILE A 165 13.53 3.10 1.38
CA ILE A 165 13.12 2.04 2.32
C ILE A 165 12.63 0.79 1.59
N THR A 166 11.89 0.93 0.49
CA THR A 166 11.45 -0.23 -0.31
C THR A 166 12.62 -0.96 -0.96
N ILE A 167 13.65 -0.26 -1.43
CA ILE A 167 14.86 -0.88 -1.97
C ILE A 167 15.60 -1.65 -0.88
N ILE A 168 15.79 -1.04 0.30
CA ILE A 168 16.43 -1.71 1.45
C ILE A 168 15.64 -2.96 1.84
N ALA A 169 14.31 -2.87 1.94
CA ALA A 169 13.45 -4.00 2.25
C ALA A 169 13.61 -5.15 1.23
N CYS A 170 13.72 -4.84 -0.05
CA CYS A 170 13.98 -5.84 -1.09
C CYS A 170 15.36 -6.49 -0.94
N LEU A 171 16.38 -5.73 -0.63
CA LEU A 171 17.73 -6.26 -0.41
C LEU A 171 17.78 -7.19 0.79
N VAL A 172 17.10 -6.84 1.89
CA VAL A 172 16.97 -7.69 3.08
C VAL A 172 16.23 -8.99 2.73
N LEU A 173 15.11 -8.86 2.00
CA LEU A 173 14.35 -10.02 1.56
C LEU A 173 15.17 -10.95 0.65
N TRP A 174 15.98 -10.40 -0.25
CA TRP A 174 16.81 -11.19 -1.16
C TRP A 174 17.92 -11.96 -0.43
N ARG A 175 18.44 -11.43 0.66
CA ARG A 175 19.42 -12.13 1.51
C ARG A 175 18.83 -13.24 2.36
N GLY A 176 17.53 -13.15 2.67
CA GLY A 176 16.84 -14.18 3.46
C GLY A 176 16.71 -15.51 2.71
N ASN A 177 17.01 -16.62 3.38
CA ASN A 177 16.72 -17.96 2.89
C ASN A 177 15.31 -18.36 3.33
N PHE A 178 14.36 -18.31 2.40
CA PHE A 178 12.97 -18.68 2.64
C PHE A 178 12.67 -20.02 1.96
N ASN A 179 11.89 -20.88 2.63
CA ASN A 179 11.28 -22.02 1.99
C ASN A 179 10.34 -21.54 0.89
N ASN A 180 10.57 -22.01 -0.32
CA ASN A 180 9.90 -21.57 -1.50
C ASN A 180 9.51 -22.76 -2.36
N PRO A 181 8.47 -23.50 -1.94
CA PRO A 181 8.04 -24.67 -2.68
C PRO A 181 7.58 -24.27 -4.09
N LYS A 182 8.04 -25.03 -5.06
CA LYS A 182 7.53 -24.95 -6.42
C LYS A 182 6.19 -25.64 -6.43
N GLU A 183 5.14 -24.89 -6.43
CA GLU A 183 3.81 -25.43 -6.66
C GLU A 183 2.81 -24.33 -7.01
N THR A 184 1.77 -24.67 -7.65
CA THR A 184 1.15 -25.75 -8.37
C THR A 184 -0.20 -25.26 -8.91
N ASN A 185 -1.29 -25.34 -8.27
CA ASN A 185 -2.60 -24.88 -8.71
C ASN A 185 -3.13 -23.75 -7.86
N PHE A 186 -2.53 -22.56 -7.97
CA PHE A 186 -2.98 -21.36 -7.22
C PHE A 186 -4.37 -20.85 -7.67
N LEU A 187 -4.89 -21.31 -8.78
CA LEU A 187 -6.21 -20.96 -9.31
C LEU A 187 -7.18 -22.14 -9.14
N TYR A 188 -7.53 -22.44 -7.88
CA TYR A 188 -8.48 -23.48 -7.58
C TYR A 188 -9.77 -22.88 -6.99
N PHE A 189 -10.86 -22.92 -7.76
CA PHE A 189 -12.13 -22.28 -7.40
C PHE A 189 -13.21 -23.24 -6.85
N ARG A 190 -12.83 -24.43 -6.39
CA ARG A 190 -13.79 -25.32 -5.74
C ARG A 190 -13.84 -25.04 -4.25
N PHE A 191 -14.87 -24.28 -3.83
CA PHE A 191 -15.05 -23.91 -2.44
C PHE A 191 -16.11 -24.77 -1.78
N ASN A 192 -15.80 -25.27 -0.61
CA ASN A 192 -16.72 -25.89 0.31
C ASN A 192 -17.68 -24.80 0.91
N ILE A 193 -18.79 -25.23 1.54
CA ILE A 193 -19.82 -24.33 2.12
C ILE A 193 -19.22 -23.38 3.18
N LEU A 194 -18.29 -23.86 4.00
CA LEU A 194 -17.60 -23.04 5.01
C LEU A 194 -16.78 -21.93 4.38
N TRP A 195 -16.07 -22.22 3.30
CA TRP A 195 -15.31 -21.23 2.54
C TRP A 195 -16.20 -20.14 1.95
N LYS A 196 -17.37 -20.50 1.44
CA LYS A 196 -18.33 -19.52 0.94
C LYS A 196 -18.76 -18.54 2.03
N LYS A 197 -19.04 -19.02 3.26
CA LYS A 197 -19.36 -18.17 4.40
C LYS A 197 -18.20 -17.21 4.78
N LEU A 198 -16.97 -17.73 4.82
CA LEU A 198 -15.79 -16.92 5.08
C LEU A 198 -15.55 -15.85 4.00
N LEU A 199 -15.80 -16.15 2.73
CA LEU A 199 -15.71 -15.19 1.63
C LEU A 199 -16.75 -14.07 1.76
N TRP A 200 -17.98 -14.37 2.18
CA TRP A 200 -18.98 -13.34 2.48
C TRP A 200 -18.57 -12.44 3.64
N LEU A 201 -18.01 -13.01 4.72
CA LEU A 201 -17.47 -12.21 5.83
C LEU A 201 -16.29 -11.34 5.37
N ALA A 202 -15.42 -11.88 4.52
CA ALA A 202 -14.32 -11.10 3.94
C ALA A 202 -14.82 -9.95 3.06
N ALA A 203 -15.88 -10.17 2.27
CA ALA A 203 -16.50 -9.11 1.47
C ALA A 203 -17.08 -8.00 2.34
N LEU A 204 -17.85 -8.35 3.39
CA LEU A 204 -18.39 -7.38 4.34
C LEU A 204 -17.29 -6.59 5.05
N LYS A 205 -16.22 -7.28 5.50
CA LYS A 205 -15.04 -6.62 6.09
C LYS A 205 -14.42 -5.64 5.09
N GLY A 206 -14.28 -6.02 3.83
CA GLY A 206 -13.74 -5.17 2.78
C GLY A 206 -14.55 -3.89 2.59
N MET A 207 -15.88 -3.97 2.60
CA MET A 207 -16.76 -2.80 2.51
C MET A 207 -16.55 -1.83 3.68
N VAL A 208 -16.53 -2.35 4.91
CA VAL A 208 -16.29 -1.54 6.11
C VAL A 208 -14.90 -0.90 6.07
N GLN A 209 -13.89 -1.65 5.70
CA GLN A 209 -12.52 -1.15 5.63
C GLN A 209 -12.35 -0.08 4.53
N GLY A 210 -12.99 -0.26 3.38
CA GLY A 210 -13.01 0.76 2.33
C GLY A 210 -13.60 2.08 2.82
N PHE A 211 -14.70 2.05 3.56
CA PHE A 211 -15.28 3.24 4.16
C PHE A 211 -14.36 3.88 5.20
N LEU A 212 -13.77 3.08 6.10
CA LEU A 212 -12.90 3.58 7.17
C LEU A 212 -11.60 4.21 6.65
N VAL A 213 -11.11 3.78 5.50
CA VAL A 213 -9.90 4.37 4.88
C VAL A 213 -10.23 5.67 4.14
N THR A 214 -11.36 5.71 3.45
CA THR A 214 -11.70 6.85 2.57
C THR A 214 -12.31 8.02 3.33
N ALA A 215 -13.33 7.74 4.16
CA ALA A 215 -14.14 8.79 4.75
C ALA A 215 -13.38 9.69 5.75
N PRO A 216 -12.56 9.16 6.68
CA PRO A 216 -11.84 10.00 7.64
C PRO A 216 -10.85 10.95 6.97
N ALA A 217 -10.09 10.48 5.97
CA ALA A 217 -9.12 11.32 5.27
C ALA A 217 -9.78 12.51 4.58
N ILE A 218 -10.94 12.30 3.93
CA ILE A 218 -11.70 13.37 3.29
C ILE A 218 -12.30 14.32 4.33
N LEU A 219 -12.84 13.79 5.44
CA LEU A 219 -13.46 14.60 6.47
C LEU A 219 -12.45 15.48 7.19
N VAL A 220 -11.30 14.96 7.58
CA VAL A 220 -10.22 15.71 8.23
C VAL A 220 -9.79 16.88 7.36
N LEU A 221 -9.50 16.64 6.08
CA LEU A 221 -9.11 17.71 5.16
C LEU A 221 -10.19 18.77 4.94
N LYS A 222 -11.47 18.39 4.95
CA LYS A 222 -12.57 19.36 4.84
C LYS A 222 -12.79 20.18 6.09
N LEU A 223 -12.59 19.60 7.27
CA LEU A 223 -12.91 20.26 8.55
C LEU A 223 -11.72 21.03 9.13
N VAL A 224 -10.53 20.50 9.01
CA VAL A 224 -9.33 21.05 9.65
C VAL A 224 -8.44 21.77 8.65
N GLY A 225 -8.44 21.36 7.39
CA GLY A 225 -7.66 21.99 6.33
C GLY A 225 -6.15 21.75 6.42
N ASP A 226 -5.70 21.01 7.42
CA ASP A 226 -4.29 20.70 7.64
C ASP A 226 -4.08 19.23 8.02
N GLU A 227 -3.02 18.63 7.49
CA GLU A 227 -2.65 17.23 7.75
C GLU A 227 -1.81 17.07 9.03
N GLY A 228 -1.38 18.18 9.61
CA GLY A 228 -0.58 18.23 10.85
C GLY A 228 -1.40 18.39 12.12
N ALA A 229 -2.74 18.40 12.03
CA ALA A 229 -3.64 18.56 13.17
C ALA A 229 -4.05 17.22 13.81
#